data_a9533a48d1f2180cca3f5f12511829da
#
_entry.id   a9533a48d1f2180cca3f5f12511829da
#
_cell.length_a   1.000
_cell.length_b   1.000
_cell.length_c   1.000
_cell.angle_alpha   90.00
_cell.angle_beta   90.00
_cell.angle_gamma   90.00
#
_symmetry.space_group_name_H-M   'P 1'
#
loop_
_entity.id
_entity.type
_entity.pdbx_description
1 polymer ?
#
loop_
_entity_poly.entity_id
_entity_poly.type
_entity_poly.pdbx_seq_one_letter_code
_entity_poly.pdbx_strand_id
1 'polypeptide(L)'
;MRDRWPVPRRAGAVIRTNLEAGRRPLETFEDYVFYCDLMVNDGRHTYDGADAFREIIQHYPGTILLLNLRDREAWITSRLRHGHGEFARREMAARGLSDEAALTEAWRTDWDARLSAVRAHMADRPGQLVEFDIDKDSPADLVAALPRYGLNPEDFHDIGNSRTRRLSPLMRRLKAEIAHRRPRFFGK
;
A
#
# COMPACT_ATOMS: atom_id res chain seq x y z
N MET A 1 -21.29 9.43 -12.26
CA MET A 1 -20.18 9.60 -13.22
C MET A 1 -19.05 8.65 -12.84
N ARG A 2 -19.30 7.31 -12.97
CA ARG A 2 -18.41 6.22 -12.50
C ARG A 2 -17.78 5.40 -13.63
N ASP A 3 -17.90 5.81 -14.88
CA ASP A 3 -17.64 4.94 -16.03
C ASP A 3 -16.42 5.33 -16.89
N ARG A 4 -15.38 5.90 -16.29
CA ARG A 4 -14.22 6.39 -17.05
C ARG A 4 -12.88 5.69 -16.82
N TRP A 5 -12.87 4.49 -16.22
CA TRP A 5 -11.62 3.73 -16.10
C TRP A 5 -11.69 2.46 -16.95
N PRO A 6 -11.25 2.47 -18.22
CA PRO A 6 -11.26 1.28 -19.08
C PRO A 6 -10.25 0.20 -18.63
N VAL A 7 -9.33 0.53 -17.73
CA VAL A 7 -8.45 -0.42 -17.02
C VAL A 7 -8.25 0.13 -15.61
N PRO A 8 -8.36 -0.68 -14.53
CA PRO A 8 -8.01 -0.23 -13.20
C PRO A 8 -6.50 0.05 -13.15
N ARG A 9 -6.10 1.26 -13.49
CA ARG A 9 -4.71 1.69 -13.33
C ARG A 9 -4.48 1.87 -11.85
N ARG A 10 -3.57 1.07 -11.29
CA ARG A 10 -3.13 1.28 -9.91
C ARG A 10 -2.50 2.66 -9.80
N ALA A 11 -2.84 3.40 -8.75
CA ALA A 11 -2.36 4.78 -8.54
C ALA A 11 -0.83 4.86 -8.59
N GLY A 12 -0.12 3.89 -8.01
CA GLY A 12 1.34 3.83 -8.09
C GLY A 12 1.88 3.73 -9.52
N ALA A 13 1.22 2.99 -10.43
CA ALA A 13 1.64 2.93 -11.82
C ALA A 13 1.46 4.28 -12.54
N VAL A 14 0.42 5.02 -12.21
CA VAL A 14 0.19 6.35 -12.77
C VAL A 14 1.22 7.34 -12.23
N ILE A 15 1.50 7.33 -10.92
CA ILE A 15 2.56 8.15 -10.31
C ILE A 15 3.89 7.92 -11.04
N ARG A 16 4.30 6.66 -11.18
CA ARG A 16 5.53 6.32 -11.88
C ARG A 16 5.56 6.85 -13.31
N THR A 17 4.51 6.56 -14.10
CA THR A 17 4.43 7.00 -15.50
C THR A 17 4.46 8.52 -15.63
N ASN A 18 3.80 9.23 -14.72
CA ASN A 18 3.80 10.69 -14.72
C ASN A 18 5.18 11.25 -14.42
N LEU A 19 5.87 10.72 -13.40
CA LEU A 19 7.22 11.15 -13.04
C LEU A 19 8.23 10.85 -14.15
N GLU A 20 8.19 9.66 -14.77
CA GLU A 20 9.03 9.30 -15.91
C GLU A 20 8.81 10.24 -17.12
N ALA A 21 7.62 10.80 -17.25
CA ALA A 21 7.28 11.77 -18.30
C ALA A 21 7.49 13.25 -17.88
N GLY A 22 8.06 13.51 -16.70
CA GLY A 22 8.28 14.86 -16.17
C GLY A 22 6.99 15.60 -15.78
N ARG A 23 5.90 14.86 -15.54
CA ARG A 23 4.59 15.40 -15.13
C ARG A 23 4.42 15.38 -13.62
N ARG A 24 3.39 16.07 -13.12
CA ARG A 24 3.02 16.05 -11.71
C ARG A 24 2.60 14.62 -11.31
N PRO A 25 3.01 14.09 -10.15
CA PRO A 25 2.78 12.69 -9.76
C PRO A 25 1.33 12.23 -9.88
N LEU A 26 0.39 13.06 -9.41
CA LEU A 26 -1.04 12.75 -9.36
C LEU A 26 -1.83 13.33 -10.56
N GLU A 27 -1.15 13.87 -11.57
CA GLU A 27 -1.81 14.34 -12.78
C GLU A 27 -2.74 13.26 -13.36
N THR A 28 -3.93 13.64 -13.76
CA THR A 28 -5.02 12.77 -14.22
C THR A 28 -5.96 12.19 -13.16
N PHE A 29 -5.62 12.27 -11.87
CA PHE A 29 -6.51 11.87 -10.78
C PHE A 29 -6.36 12.73 -9.52
N GLU A 30 -6.14 14.02 -9.71
CA GLU A 30 -6.03 15.04 -8.66
C GLU A 30 -7.35 15.34 -7.92
N ASP A 31 -8.47 14.86 -8.44
CA ASP A 31 -9.80 15.05 -7.85
C ASP A 31 -10.08 14.19 -6.60
N TYR A 32 -9.16 13.30 -6.27
CA TYR A 32 -9.29 12.45 -5.07
C TYR A 32 -8.66 13.12 -3.86
N VAL A 33 -9.29 12.91 -2.70
CA VAL A 33 -8.82 13.43 -1.41
C VAL A 33 -7.85 12.47 -0.72
N PHE A 34 -7.97 11.17 -1.01
CA PHE A 34 -7.20 10.13 -0.33
C PHE A 34 -6.63 9.13 -1.35
N TYR A 35 -5.34 8.83 -1.18
CA TYR A 35 -4.60 7.91 -2.03
C TYR A 35 -3.96 6.82 -1.16
N CYS A 36 -4.23 5.58 -1.47
CA CYS A 36 -3.67 4.42 -0.78
C CYS A 36 -3.40 3.27 -1.76
N ASP A 37 -2.81 2.18 -1.26
CA ASP A 37 -2.48 0.98 -2.05
C ASP A 37 -1.65 1.33 -3.30
N LEU A 38 -0.61 2.14 -3.10
CA LEU A 38 0.22 2.70 -4.17
C LEU A 38 1.24 1.69 -4.73
N MET A 39 1.28 0.49 -4.18
CA MET A 39 2.23 -0.54 -4.60
C MET A 39 1.83 -1.19 -5.92
N VAL A 40 2.80 -1.31 -6.81
CA VAL A 40 2.73 -2.09 -8.05
C VAL A 40 3.75 -3.21 -8.00
N ASN A 41 3.27 -4.43 -8.19
CA ASN A 41 4.12 -5.61 -8.30
C ASN A 41 3.49 -6.55 -9.34
N ASP A 42 4.14 -6.68 -10.49
CA ASP A 42 3.69 -7.52 -11.60
C ASP A 42 4.58 -8.78 -11.80
N GLY A 43 5.58 -8.96 -10.91
CA GLY A 43 6.55 -10.05 -10.95
C GLY A 43 7.77 -9.78 -11.84
N ARG A 44 7.74 -8.71 -12.64
CA ARG A 44 8.89 -8.21 -13.40
C ARG A 44 9.45 -6.93 -12.79
N HIS A 45 8.53 -6.12 -12.28
CA HIS A 45 8.85 -4.83 -11.66
C HIS A 45 8.11 -4.72 -10.34
N THR A 46 8.78 -4.12 -9.37
CA THR A 46 8.16 -3.66 -8.13
C THR A 46 8.40 -2.16 -8.01
N TYR A 47 7.34 -1.43 -7.65
CA TYR A 47 7.38 0.00 -7.44
C TYR A 47 6.32 0.38 -6.39
N ASP A 48 6.72 1.15 -5.41
CA ASP A 48 5.80 1.73 -4.45
C ASP A 48 5.67 3.24 -4.71
N GLY A 49 4.49 3.69 -5.15
CA GLY A 49 4.22 5.10 -5.38
C GLY A 49 4.36 5.97 -4.14
N ALA A 50 4.35 5.36 -2.95
CA ALA A 50 4.62 6.07 -1.70
C ALA A 50 6.09 6.53 -1.58
N ASP A 51 7.02 5.94 -2.33
CA ASP A 51 8.42 6.39 -2.35
C ASP A 51 8.59 7.76 -3.05
N ALA A 52 7.60 8.16 -3.87
CA ALA A 52 7.54 9.48 -4.50
C ALA A 52 7.01 10.59 -3.59
N PHE A 53 7.04 10.40 -2.26
CA PHE A 53 6.49 11.37 -1.30
C PHE A 53 7.13 12.76 -1.43
N ARG A 54 8.41 12.86 -1.81
CA ARG A 54 9.10 14.15 -2.00
C ARG A 54 8.50 14.93 -3.15
N GLU A 55 8.34 14.28 -4.29
CA GLU A 55 7.74 14.84 -5.50
C GLU A 55 6.25 15.18 -5.25
N ILE A 56 5.55 14.31 -4.52
CA ILE A 56 4.15 14.57 -4.13
C ILE A 56 4.08 15.85 -3.27
N ILE A 57 4.89 15.99 -2.23
CA ILE A 57 4.91 17.18 -1.37
C ILE A 57 5.35 18.42 -2.15
N GLN A 58 6.30 18.29 -3.07
CA GLN A 58 6.77 19.40 -3.90
C GLN A 58 5.66 19.96 -4.79
N HIS A 59 4.89 19.10 -5.43
CA HIS A 59 3.82 19.48 -6.34
C HIS A 59 2.50 19.80 -5.63
N TYR A 60 2.29 19.21 -4.46
CA TYR A 60 1.06 19.36 -3.66
C TYR A 60 1.41 19.71 -2.21
N PRO A 61 1.84 20.95 -1.94
CA PRO A 61 2.41 21.34 -0.64
C PRO A 61 1.42 21.27 0.53
N GLY A 62 0.13 21.15 0.26
CA GLY A 62 -0.91 20.94 1.28
C GLY A 62 -1.18 19.47 1.64
N THR A 63 -0.42 18.52 1.07
CA THR A 63 -0.60 17.08 1.34
C THR A 63 -0.23 16.75 2.77
N ILE A 64 -1.05 15.89 3.39
CA ILE A 64 -0.68 15.17 4.63
C ILE A 64 -0.24 13.77 4.25
N LEU A 65 0.93 13.37 4.72
CA LEU A 65 1.37 11.98 4.66
C LEU A 65 0.82 11.23 5.89
N LEU A 66 0.04 10.18 5.64
CA LEU A 66 -0.38 9.23 6.67
C LEU A 66 0.56 8.02 6.63
N LEU A 67 1.43 7.94 7.63
CA LEU A 67 2.37 6.86 7.80
C LEU A 67 1.73 5.78 8.68
N ASN A 68 1.19 4.76 8.02
CA ASN A 68 0.54 3.65 8.70
C ASN A 68 1.59 2.66 9.22
N LEU A 69 1.71 2.58 10.55
CA LEU A 69 2.69 1.78 11.26
C LEU A 69 2.06 0.55 11.90
N ARG A 70 2.90 -0.42 12.18
CA ARG A 70 2.62 -1.59 13.00
C ARG A 70 3.94 -2.27 13.40
N ASP A 71 3.87 -3.35 14.18
CA ASP A 71 5.05 -4.19 14.41
C ASP A 71 5.68 -4.65 13.09
N ARG A 72 6.99 -4.40 12.92
CA ARG A 72 7.70 -4.68 11.66
C ARG A 72 7.71 -6.15 11.31
N GLU A 73 7.96 -7.04 12.28
CA GLU A 73 8.05 -8.48 12.03
C GLU A 73 6.66 -9.07 11.76
N ALA A 74 5.62 -8.54 12.39
CA ALA A 74 4.23 -8.90 12.06
C ALA A 74 3.85 -8.44 10.65
N TRP A 75 4.33 -7.26 10.21
CA TRP A 75 4.13 -6.78 8.85
C TRP A 75 4.83 -7.68 7.83
N ILE A 76 6.10 -8.06 8.06
CA ILE A 76 6.85 -8.98 7.20
C ILE A 76 6.12 -10.33 7.10
N THR A 77 5.71 -10.89 8.23
CA THR A 77 4.96 -12.15 8.27
C THR A 77 3.66 -12.07 7.47
N SER A 78 2.95 -10.94 7.56
CA SER A 78 1.73 -10.69 6.80
C SER A 78 2.01 -10.63 5.29
N ARG A 79 3.08 -9.95 4.88
CA ARG A 79 3.48 -9.85 3.46
C ARG A 79 3.87 -11.20 2.87
N LEU A 80 4.63 -12.02 3.60
CA LEU A 80 4.98 -13.37 3.16
C LEU A 80 3.75 -14.23 2.87
N ARG A 81 2.68 -14.07 3.65
CA ARG A 81 1.43 -14.83 3.49
C ARG A 81 0.45 -14.19 2.49
N HIS A 82 0.68 -12.96 2.06
CA HIS A 82 -0.24 -12.23 1.20
C HIS A 82 -0.44 -12.94 -0.15
N GLY A 83 -1.71 -13.12 -0.54
CA GLY A 83 -2.04 -13.85 -1.76
C GLY A 83 -1.52 -15.29 -1.78
N HIS A 84 -1.49 -15.98 -0.62
CA HIS A 84 -0.92 -17.33 -0.47
C HIS A 84 0.56 -17.42 -0.88
N GLY A 85 1.35 -16.39 -0.54
CA GLY A 85 2.77 -16.29 -0.87
C GLY A 85 3.07 -15.76 -2.28
N GLU A 86 2.04 -15.50 -3.08
CA GLU A 86 2.22 -14.99 -4.45
C GLU A 86 2.90 -13.63 -4.47
N PHE A 87 2.56 -12.76 -3.50
CA PHE A 87 3.18 -11.46 -3.40
C PHE A 87 4.69 -11.56 -3.16
N ALA A 88 5.12 -12.40 -2.20
CA ALA A 88 6.53 -12.62 -1.89
C ALA A 88 7.29 -13.19 -3.10
N ARG A 89 6.70 -14.17 -3.81
CA ARG A 89 7.31 -14.73 -5.02
C ARG A 89 7.53 -13.69 -6.11
N ARG A 90 6.58 -12.79 -6.32
CA ARG A 90 6.72 -11.68 -7.28
C ARG A 90 7.77 -10.67 -6.86
N GLU A 91 7.85 -10.35 -5.57
CA GLU A 91 8.88 -9.46 -5.04
C GLU A 91 10.28 -10.06 -5.22
N MET A 92 10.47 -11.34 -4.89
CA MET A 92 11.74 -12.02 -5.13
C MET A 92 12.12 -11.99 -6.60
N ALA A 93 11.20 -12.33 -7.49
CA ALA A 93 11.44 -12.32 -8.93
C ALA A 93 11.81 -10.92 -9.44
N ALA A 94 11.05 -9.90 -9.04
CA ALA A 94 11.29 -8.51 -9.47
C ALA A 94 12.61 -7.92 -8.95
N ARG A 95 13.08 -8.40 -7.78
CA ARG A 95 14.33 -7.95 -7.14
C ARG A 95 15.53 -8.86 -7.45
N GLY A 96 15.33 -9.98 -8.14
CA GLY A 96 16.39 -10.97 -8.40
C GLY A 96 16.90 -11.67 -7.15
N LEU A 97 16.03 -11.86 -6.14
CA LEU A 97 16.38 -12.50 -4.87
C LEU A 97 16.11 -14.01 -4.93
N SER A 98 17.00 -14.80 -4.31
CA SER A 98 16.97 -16.25 -4.41
C SER A 98 16.04 -16.93 -3.40
N ASP A 99 15.78 -16.29 -2.25
CA ASP A 99 15.07 -16.92 -1.14
C ASP A 99 14.32 -15.90 -0.26
N GLU A 100 13.47 -16.41 0.62
CA GLU A 100 12.66 -15.59 1.53
C GLU A 100 13.51 -14.88 2.61
N ALA A 101 14.67 -15.42 2.98
CA ALA A 101 15.53 -14.79 3.97
C ALA A 101 16.11 -13.47 3.42
N ALA A 102 16.63 -13.52 2.18
CA ALA A 102 17.12 -12.33 1.48
C ALA A 102 15.97 -11.29 1.28
N LEU A 103 14.77 -11.76 0.95
CA LEU A 103 13.61 -10.88 0.79
C LEU A 103 13.21 -10.21 2.11
N THR A 104 13.16 -10.95 3.21
CA THR A 104 12.79 -10.39 4.51
C THR A 104 13.82 -9.37 5.01
N GLU A 105 15.10 -9.61 4.77
CA GLU A 105 16.16 -8.65 5.11
C GLU A 105 16.06 -7.37 4.25
N ALA A 106 15.82 -7.52 2.96
CA ALA A 106 15.56 -6.38 2.08
C ALA A 106 14.34 -5.56 2.56
N TRP A 107 13.26 -6.22 2.98
CA TRP A 107 12.09 -5.52 3.52
C TRP A 107 12.34 -4.83 4.86
N ARG A 108 13.20 -5.37 5.75
CA ARG A 108 13.61 -4.68 6.98
C ARG A 108 14.37 -3.40 6.65
N THR A 109 15.34 -3.51 5.74
CA THR A 109 16.11 -2.37 5.26
C THR A 109 15.22 -1.30 4.63
N ASP A 110 14.32 -1.69 3.74
CA ASP A 110 13.37 -0.78 3.09
C ASP A 110 12.45 -0.09 4.11
N TRP A 111 11.98 -0.82 5.11
CA TRP A 111 11.13 -0.29 6.18
C TRP A 111 11.85 0.80 6.97
N ASP A 112 13.03 0.50 7.49
CA ASP A 112 13.81 1.43 8.31
C ASP A 112 14.24 2.66 7.50
N ALA A 113 14.68 2.46 6.27
CA ALA A 113 15.09 3.54 5.37
C ALA A 113 13.91 4.47 5.03
N ARG A 114 12.73 3.90 4.73
CA ARG A 114 11.53 4.68 4.40
C ARG A 114 11.07 5.52 5.59
N LEU A 115 10.96 4.93 6.78
CA LEU A 115 10.55 5.65 7.98
C LEU A 115 11.49 6.82 8.27
N SER A 116 12.80 6.56 8.24
CA SER A 116 13.81 7.58 8.44
C SER A 116 13.71 8.70 7.41
N ALA A 117 13.59 8.35 6.12
CA ALA A 117 13.51 9.32 5.04
C ALA A 117 12.26 10.20 5.09
N VAL A 118 11.09 9.61 5.39
CA VAL A 118 9.83 10.35 5.51
C VAL A 118 9.91 11.31 6.71
N ARG A 119 10.32 10.82 7.88
CA ARG A 119 10.44 11.64 9.08
C ARG A 119 11.41 12.81 8.89
N ALA A 120 12.58 12.55 8.31
CA ALA A 120 13.55 13.60 8.02
C ALA A 120 13.02 14.65 7.03
N HIS A 121 12.32 14.22 5.97
CA HIS A 121 11.76 15.14 4.97
C HIS A 121 10.62 16.00 5.54
N MET A 122 9.86 15.45 6.48
CA MET A 122 8.69 16.11 7.07
C MET A 122 8.99 16.88 8.36
N ALA A 123 10.25 16.88 8.85
CA ALA A 123 10.63 17.48 10.12
C ALA A 123 10.25 18.97 10.23
N ASP A 124 10.37 19.72 9.13
CA ASP A 124 10.06 21.15 9.07
C ASP A 124 8.62 21.45 8.60
N ARG A 125 7.74 20.43 8.59
CA ARG A 125 6.37 20.52 8.08
C ARG A 125 5.35 20.12 9.15
N PRO A 126 5.18 20.89 10.22
CA PRO A 126 4.27 20.53 11.32
C PRO A 126 2.83 20.32 10.82
N GLY A 127 2.20 19.24 11.28
CA GLY A 127 0.83 18.88 10.90
C GLY A 127 0.66 18.25 9.51
N GLN A 128 1.74 18.03 8.77
CA GLN A 128 1.70 17.35 7.48
C GLN A 128 2.18 15.88 7.52
N LEU A 129 2.66 15.41 8.66
CA LEU A 129 2.93 14.00 8.91
C LEU A 129 2.03 13.51 10.05
N VAL A 130 1.24 12.49 9.77
CA VAL A 130 0.46 11.75 10.76
C VAL A 130 1.01 10.34 10.81
N GLU A 131 1.57 9.96 11.95
CA GLU A 131 1.96 8.57 12.23
C GLU A 131 0.81 7.89 12.96
N PHE A 132 0.35 6.75 12.44
CA PHE A 132 -0.74 5.96 13.01
C PHE A 132 -0.31 4.50 13.14
N ASP A 133 -0.14 4.06 14.39
CA ASP A 133 0.22 2.67 14.69
C ASP A 133 -1.04 1.85 14.92
N ILE A 134 -1.38 1.00 13.95
CA ILE A 134 -2.61 0.19 13.98
C ILE A 134 -2.67 -0.81 15.15
N ASP A 135 -1.55 -1.10 15.80
CA ASP A 135 -1.48 -2.01 16.94
C ASP A 135 -1.64 -1.27 18.28
N LYS A 136 -1.56 0.09 18.29
CA LYS A 136 -1.60 0.93 19.49
C LYS A 136 -2.67 2.02 19.48
N ASP A 137 -2.83 2.67 18.33
CA ASP A 137 -3.70 3.84 18.20
C ASP A 137 -5.14 3.44 17.91
N SER A 138 -6.06 4.27 18.34
CA SER A 138 -7.50 4.09 18.10
C SER A 138 -7.98 4.90 16.89
N PRO A 139 -9.12 4.57 16.29
CA PRO A 139 -9.76 5.42 15.27
C PRO A 139 -9.98 6.86 15.73
N ALA A 140 -10.23 7.09 17.02
CA ALA A 140 -10.39 8.44 17.57
C ALA A 140 -9.10 9.25 17.49
N ASP A 141 -7.93 8.62 17.68
CA ASP A 141 -6.63 9.29 17.53
C ASP A 141 -6.39 9.72 16.10
N LEU A 142 -6.74 8.87 15.13
CA LEU A 142 -6.65 9.21 13.70
C LEU A 142 -7.57 10.37 13.33
N VAL A 143 -8.81 10.36 13.81
CA VAL A 143 -9.78 11.43 13.60
C VAL A 143 -9.28 12.75 14.19
N ALA A 144 -8.73 12.71 15.41
CA ALA A 144 -8.16 13.88 16.07
C ALA A 144 -6.95 14.47 15.30
N ALA A 145 -6.14 13.60 14.67
CA ALA A 145 -5.00 14.01 13.85
C ALA A 145 -5.40 14.59 12.48
N LEU A 146 -6.62 14.35 12.02
CA LEU A 146 -7.13 14.75 10.71
C LEU A 146 -8.44 15.58 10.78
N PRO A 147 -8.49 16.67 11.59
CA PRO A 147 -9.75 17.35 11.92
C PRO A 147 -10.43 18.00 10.70
N ARG A 148 -9.66 18.41 9.69
CA ARG A 148 -10.18 19.06 8.49
C ARG A 148 -11.02 18.15 7.59
N TYR A 149 -10.98 16.83 7.80
CA TYR A 149 -11.69 15.87 6.95
C TYR A 149 -13.06 15.47 7.50
N GLY A 150 -13.41 15.88 8.73
CA GLY A 150 -14.71 15.58 9.32
C GLY A 150 -14.98 14.08 9.46
N LEU A 151 -13.95 13.29 9.76
CA LEU A 151 -14.06 11.83 9.91
C LEU A 151 -14.83 11.49 11.20
N ASN A 152 -15.57 10.37 11.18
CA ASN A 152 -16.23 9.84 12.37
C ASN A 152 -15.52 8.54 12.81
N PRO A 153 -15.08 8.40 14.08
CA PRO A 153 -14.45 7.18 14.56
C PRO A 153 -15.30 5.92 14.38
N GLU A 154 -16.62 6.06 14.39
CA GLU A 154 -17.56 4.95 14.22
C GLU A 154 -17.58 4.36 12.79
N ASP A 155 -17.06 5.09 11.79
CA ASP A 155 -16.97 4.62 10.42
C ASP A 155 -15.77 3.66 10.20
N PHE A 156 -14.89 3.57 11.18
CA PHE A 156 -13.72 2.69 11.11
C PHE A 156 -14.05 1.31 11.65
N HIS A 157 -14.01 0.32 10.76
CA HIS A 157 -14.27 -1.07 11.11
C HIS A 157 -13.01 -1.92 10.89
N ASP A 158 -12.83 -2.95 11.69
CA ASP A 158 -11.76 -3.93 11.55
C ASP A 158 -11.99 -4.78 10.28
N ILE A 159 -11.54 -4.27 9.14
CA ILE A 159 -11.66 -4.90 7.84
C ILE A 159 -10.39 -5.70 7.53
N GLY A 160 -10.55 -6.98 7.20
CA GLY A 160 -9.43 -7.79 6.70
C GLY A 160 -8.61 -8.48 7.78
N ASN A 161 -9.05 -8.45 9.05
CA ASN A 161 -8.42 -9.20 10.11
C ASN A 161 -8.46 -10.71 9.80
N SER A 162 -7.29 -11.29 9.48
CA SER A 162 -7.16 -12.70 9.15
C SER A 162 -7.45 -13.62 10.35
N ARG A 163 -7.41 -13.08 11.58
CA ARG A 163 -7.75 -13.84 12.81
C ARG A 163 -9.25 -14.10 12.94
N THR A 164 -10.09 -13.19 12.44
CA THR A 164 -11.56 -13.32 12.48
C THR A 164 -12.14 -14.08 11.28
N ARG A 165 -11.41 -14.14 10.16
CA ARG A 165 -11.79 -14.93 8.98
C ARG A 165 -11.42 -16.40 9.16
N ARG A 166 -11.98 -17.08 10.13
CA ARG A 166 -12.06 -18.55 10.11
C ARG A 166 -13.10 -18.96 9.05
N LEU A 167 -12.70 -18.94 7.79
CA LEU A 167 -13.47 -19.65 6.76
C LEU A 167 -13.61 -21.10 7.21
N SER A 168 -14.84 -21.61 7.24
CA SER A 168 -15.07 -23.02 7.51
C SER A 168 -14.21 -23.87 6.54
N PRO A 169 -13.79 -25.07 6.91
CA PRO A 169 -13.01 -25.93 6.02
C PRO A 169 -13.65 -26.13 4.65
N LEU A 170 -14.99 -26.13 4.60
CA LEU A 170 -15.78 -26.21 3.36
C LEU A 170 -15.57 -24.99 2.46
N MET A 171 -15.59 -23.78 3.02
CA MET A 171 -15.38 -22.54 2.26
C MET A 171 -13.91 -22.39 1.78
N ARG A 172 -12.94 -22.94 2.49
CA ARG A 172 -11.54 -23.01 2.02
C ARG A 172 -11.41 -23.93 0.80
N ARG A 173 -12.04 -25.11 0.83
CA ARG A 173 -12.05 -26.05 -0.31
C ARG A 173 -12.74 -25.42 -1.52
N LEU A 174 -13.90 -24.80 -1.33
CA LEU A 174 -14.64 -24.14 -2.43
C LEU A 174 -13.85 -23.01 -3.09
N LYS A 175 -13.16 -22.18 -2.31
CA LYS A 175 -12.28 -21.11 -2.84
C LYS A 175 -11.07 -21.66 -3.59
N ALA A 176 -10.45 -22.75 -3.10
CA ALA A 176 -9.35 -23.40 -3.79
C ALA A 176 -9.80 -23.99 -5.13
N GLU A 177 -10.99 -24.60 -5.16
CA GLU A 177 -11.56 -25.17 -6.39
C GLU A 177 -11.96 -24.11 -7.43
N ILE A 178 -12.51 -22.98 -6.98
CA ILE A 178 -12.83 -21.83 -7.86
C ILE A 178 -11.55 -21.17 -8.39
N ALA A 179 -10.51 -21.08 -7.58
CA ALA A 179 -9.21 -20.53 -8.01
C ALA A 179 -8.55 -21.41 -9.09
N HIS A 180 -8.69 -22.74 -8.98
CA HIS A 180 -8.20 -23.68 -9.99
C HIS A 180 -9.01 -23.68 -11.31
N ARG A 181 -10.27 -23.27 -11.28
CA ARG A 181 -11.18 -23.27 -12.46
C ARG A 181 -11.18 -21.95 -13.25
N ARG A 182 -10.41 -20.94 -12.85
CA ARG A 182 -10.27 -19.73 -13.68
C ARG A 182 -9.41 -20.04 -14.89
N PRO A 183 -9.94 -20.02 -16.13
CA PRO A 183 -9.14 -20.23 -17.33
C PRO A 183 -8.08 -19.13 -17.40
N ARG A 184 -6.84 -19.53 -17.70
CA ARG A 184 -5.76 -18.60 -18.04
C ARG A 184 -6.10 -17.96 -19.38
N PHE A 185 -6.79 -16.85 -19.38
CA PHE A 185 -6.88 -16.00 -20.55
C PHE A 185 -5.56 -15.25 -20.71
N PHE A 186 -4.62 -15.88 -21.38
CA PHE A 186 -3.57 -15.18 -22.11
C PHE A 186 -4.09 -14.98 -23.53
N GLY A 187 -4.70 -13.84 -23.80
CA GLY A 187 -4.94 -13.34 -25.15
C GLY A 187 -3.67 -12.63 -25.65
N LYS A 188 -3.35 -12.92 -26.90
CA LYS A 188 -2.23 -12.45 -27.70
C LYS A 188 -2.15 -10.93 -27.78
#